data_561f7ba7d50d53ea3ebd2101027549bf
#
_entry.id   561f7ba7d50d53ea3ebd2101027549bf
#
_cell.length_a   1.000
_cell.length_b   1.000
_cell.length_c   1.000
_cell.angle_alpha   90.00
_cell.angle_beta   90.00
_cell.angle_gamma   90.00
#
_symmetry.space_group_name_H-M   'P 1'
#
loop_
_entity.id
_entity.type
_entity.pdbx_description
1 polymer ?
#
loop_
_entity_poly.entity_id
_entity_poly.type
_entity_poly.pdbx_seq_one_letter_code
_entity_poly.pdbx_strand_id
1 'polypeptide(L)'
;MIGQTIVHLRLAFLVTTVALCNVCVAQSSATAQSAASPKQLLVIGEEKGYRHEAVSHAMATIERLGRETGLWSTTLRTDSEALTKKKLEYNAKNLNDFDAVLFFTGGDLEMDAQQKADFISSIHDDGKGFIGVHSAAITFVDWPAYGDMIGGYYDEHPWLTFDAPIIVEDPSFPGMQQFPHSFVLRDEIYQMRNYSRDKVRVLMRLNVSKLDMKNKNVHRTDGDFAVTWAKMYGKGRVYYTSLGHVDANWDKPELQQMITEAIKWTMRLSNADVTSRPLPRNEPFYPGCSTAR
;
A
#
# COMPACT_ATOMS: atom_id res chain seq x y z
N MET A 1 -67.61 -74.41 57.82
CA MET A 1 -67.67 -74.68 56.42
C MET A 1 -67.53 -73.40 55.68
N ILE A 2 -66.54 -73.31 54.96
CA ILE A 2 -65.75 -72.11 54.54
C ILE A 2 -66.39 -71.50 53.29
N GLY A 3 -66.80 -70.23 53.38
CA GLY A 3 -67.28 -69.46 52.26
C GLY A 3 -66.17 -68.58 51.71
N GLN A 4 -65.81 -68.77 50.44
CA GLN A 4 -64.82 -67.91 49.76
C GLN A 4 -65.52 -66.70 49.14
N THR A 5 -65.03 -65.53 49.47
CA THR A 5 -65.43 -64.27 48.91
C THR A 5 -64.42 -63.86 47.79
N ILE A 6 -64.96 -63.79 46.54
CA ILE A 6 -64.18 -63.34 45.38
C ILE A 6 -64.20 -61.82 45.30
N VAL A 7 -63.04 -61.22 45.37
CA VAL A 7 -62.85 -59.73 45.16
C VAL A 7 -62.49 -59.50 43.71
N HIS A 8 -63.36 -58.80 42.96
CA HIS A 8 -63.08 -58.36 41.60
C HIS A 8 -62.26 -57.09 41.61
N LEU A 9 -61.03 -57.23 41.17
CA LEU A 9 -60.10 -56.07 40.98
C LEU A 9 -60.32 -55.51 39.55
N ARG A 10 -60.89 -54.28 39.47
CA ARG A 10 -60.99 -53.53 38.20
C ARG A 10 -59.68 -52.84 37.91
N LEU A 11 -59.02 -53.30 36.86
CA LEU A 11 -57.78 -52.63 36.34
C LEU A 11 -58.20 -51.48 35.43
N ALA A 12 -57.91 -50.24 35.85
CA ALA A 12 -58.09 -49.03 35.03
C ALA A 12 -56.83 -48.83 34.15
N PHE A 13 -56.98 -48.95 32.88
CA PHE A 13 -55.94 -48.59 31.93
C PHE A 13 -55.87 -47.07 31.76
N LEU A 14 -54.77 -46.48 32.21
CA LEU A 14 -54.46 -45.09 31.96
C LEU A 14 -53.73 -45.01 30.63
N VAL A 15 -54.37 -44.49 29.59
CA VAL A 15 -53.73 -44.21 28.28
C VAL A 15 -53.03 -42.87 28.38
N THR A 16 -51.73 -42.91 28.52
CA THR A 16 -50.88 -41.71 28.41
C THR A 16 -50.56 -41.44 26.97
N THR A 17 -51.19 -40.41 26.40
CA THR A 17 -50.85 -39.86 25.08
C THR A 17 -49.53 -39.08 25.17
N VAL A 18 -48.43 -39.60 24.69
CA VAL A 18 -47.17 -38.87 24.51
C VAL A 18 -47.26 -38.04 23.22
N ALA A 19 -47.41 -36.72 23.42
CA ALA A 19 -47.32 -35.79 22.33
C ALA A 19 -45.82 -35.65 21.93
N LEU A 20 -45.41 -36.20 20.78
CA LEU A 20 -44.11 -35.93 20.17
C LEU A 20 -44.08 -34.51 19.64
N CYS A 21 -43.45 -33.60 20.37
CA CYS A 21 -43.05 -32.28 19.87
C CYS A 21 -41.90 -32.49 18.88
N ASN A 22 -42.18 -32.45 17.57
CA ASN A 22 -41.13 -32.32 16.53
C ASN A 22 -40.54 -30.93 16.61
N VAL A 23 -39.41 -30.78 17.33
CA VAL A 23 -38.55 -29.59 17.24
C VAL A 23 -37.85 -29.66 15.90
N CYS A 24 -38.35 -28.92 14.90
CA CYS A 24 -37.61 -28.61 13.70
C CYS A 24 -36.41 -27.73 14.08
N VAL A 25 -35.26 -28.34 14.30
CA VAL A 25 -33.99 -27.62 14.33
C VAL A 25 -33.69 -27.16 12.89
N ALA A 26 -34.04 -25.91 12.59
CA ALA A 26 -33.57 -25.26 11.38
C ALA A 26 -32.05 -25.16 11.46
N GLN A 27 -31.37 -26.10 10.84
CA GLN A 27 -29.93 -25.97 10.56
C GLN A 27 -29.76 -24.79 9.61
N SER A 28 -29.44 -23.64 10.18
CA SER A 28 -28.89 -22.51 9.43
C SER A 28 -27.57 -22.97 8.83
N SER A 29 -27.61 -23.41 7.57
CA SER A 29 -26.39 -23.58 6.78
C SER A 29 -25.84 -22.18 6.50
N ALA A 30 -25.02 -21.68 7.45
CA ALA A 30 -24.13 -20.59 7.16
C ALA A 30 -23.20 -21.11 6.04
N THR A 31 -23.50 -20.71 4.81
CA THR A 31 -22.56 -20.83 3.69
C THR A 31 -21.30 -20.09 4.14
N ALA A 32 -20.27 -20.85 4.52
CA ALA A 32 -18.94 -20.33 4.72
C ALA A 32 -18.56 -19.69 3.39
N GLN A 33 -18.65 -18.36 3.32
CA GLN A 33 -18.16 -17.59 2.20
C GLN A 33 -16.68 -17.89 2.11
N SER A 34 -16.26 -18.61 1.08
CA SER A 34 -14.85 -18.93 0.84
C SER A 34 -14.08 -17.63 0.91
N ALA A 35 -13.28 -17.45 1.95
CA ALA A 35 -12.41 -16.29 2.05
C ALA A 35 -11.53 -16.28 0.79
N ALA A 36 -11.56 -15.18 0.04
CA ALA A 36 -10.73 -15.04 -1.15
C ALA A 36 -9.27 -15.28 -0.75
N SER A 37 -8.53 -16.01 -1.56
CA SER A 37 -7.11 -16.25 -1.30
C SER A 37 -6.37 -14.93 -1.14
N PRO A 38 -5.42 -14.82 -0.19
CA PRO A 38 -4.63 -13.61 -0.02
C PRO A 38 -3.94 -13.19 -1.32
N LYS A 39 -3.92 -11.90 -1.60
CA LYS A 39 -3.18 -11.31 -2.71
C LYS A 39 -1.68 -11.60 -2.57
N GLN A 40 -0.94 -11.56 -3.66
CA GLN A 40 0.49 -11.85 -3.67
C GLN A 40 1.30 -10.56 -3.87
N LEU A 41 2.15 -10.21 -2.90
CA LEU A 41 3.01 -9.04 -2.92
C LEU A 41 4.47 -9.46 -3.07
N LEU A 42 5.15 -8.93 -4.09
CA LEU A 42 6.61 -8.98 -4.19
C LEU A 42 7.19 -7.71 -3.58
N VAL A 43 8.06 -7.84 -2.58
CA VAL A 43 8.78 -6.72 -1.97
C VAL A 43 10.26 -6.87 -2.28
N ILE A 44 10.84 -5.83 -2.88
CA ILE A 44 12.27 -5.80 -3.23
C ILE A 44 12.96 -4.71 -2.42
N GLY A 45 14.00 -5.13 -1.67
CA GLY A 45 14.88 -4.29 -0.87
C GLY A 45 16.32 -4.32 -1.41
N GLU A 46 16.51 -4.14 -2.71
CA GLU A 46 17.82 -4.12 -3.35
C GLU A 46 18.33 -2.68 -3.48
N GLU A 47 19.50 -2.39 -2.91
CA GLU A 47 20.12 -1.07 -2.98
C GLU A 47 21.54 -1.14 -3.54
N LYS A 48 21.78 -0.34 -4.57
CA LYS A 48 23.10 -0.09 -5.16
C LYS A 48 23.51 1.36 -4.84
N GLY A 49 24.60 1.52 -4.13
CA GLY A 49 25.06 2.83 -3.65
C GLY A 49 24.75 3.04 -2.18
N TYR A 50 24.02 4.09 -1.83
CA TYR A 50 23.60 4.34 -0.44
C TYR A 50 22.66 3.26 0.04
N ARG A 51 22.88 2.75 1.25
CA ARG A 51 22.06 1.69 1.88
C ARG A 51 21.31 2.26 3.07
N HIS A 52 19.98 2.25 2.97
CA HIS A 52 19.11 2.74 4.04
C HIS A 52 18.93 1.66 5.10
N GLU A 53 19.20 2.00 6.36
CA GLU A 53 18.99 1.09 7.50
C GLU A 53 17.52 0.64 7.60
N ALA A 54 16.59 1.53 7.22
CA ALA A 54 15.16 1.28 7.27
C ALA A 54 14.65 0.17 6.32
N VAL A 55 15.40 -0.24 5.29
CA VAL A 55 14.92 -1.23 4.29
C VAL A 55 14.53 -2.55 4.92
N SER A 56 15.38 -3.10 5.79
CA SER A 56 15.10 -4.40 6.43
C SER A 56 13.90 -4.33 7.38
N HIS A 57 13.77 -3.25 8.13
CA HIS A 57 12.63 -3.01 9.02
C HIS A 57 11.33 -2.83 8.23
N ALA A 58 11.38 -2.05 7.14
CA ALA A 58 10.25 -1.88 6.22
C ALA A 58 9.75 -3.21 5.66
N MET A 59 10.67 -4.04 5.14
CA MET A 59 10.35 -5.35 4.58
C MET A 59 9.70 -6.27 5.62
N ALA A 60 10.26 -6.33 6.84
CA ALA A 60 9.70 -7.12 7.94
C ALA A 60 8.32 -6.61 8.38
N THR A 61 8.14 -5.28 8.46
CA THR A 61 6.87 -4.66 8.81
C THR A 61 5.79 -4.97 7.76
N ILE A 62 6.10 -4.86 6.46
CA ILE A 62 5.17 -5.15 5.36
C ILE A 62 4.75 -6.63 5.36
N GLU A 63 5.70 -7.55 5.62
CA GLU A 63 5.39 -8.97 5.76
C GLU A 63 4.44 -9.20 6.94
N ARG A 64 4.77 -8.66 8.11
CA ARG A 64 3.94 -8.76 9.31
C ARG A 64 2.53 -8.24 9.09
N LEU A 65 2.37 -7.06 8.49
CA LEU A 65 1.06 -6.46 8.19
C LEU A 65 0.23 -7.36 7.26
N GLY A 66 0.85 -7.96 6.25
CA GLY A 66 0.17 -8.93 5.36
C GLY A 66 -0.36 -10.14 6.12
N ARG A 67 0.47 -10.72 6.97
CA ARG A 67 0.13 -11.88 7.80
C ARG A 67 -0.94 -11.55 8.85
N GLU A 68 -0.84 -10.42 9.54
CA GLU A 68 -1.80 -9.99 10.57
C GLU A 68 -3.17 -9.63 9.98
N THR A 69 -3.21 -9.01 8.82
CA THR A 69 -4.47 -8.66 8.14
C THR A 69 -5.08 -9.81 7.33
N GLY A 70 -4.27 -10.79 6.94
CA GLY A 70 -4.68 -11.88 6.04
C GLY A 70 -5.00 -11.40 4.61
N LEU A 71 -4.71 -10.14 4.27
CA LEU A 71 -5.08 -9.54 2.98
C LEU A 71 -4.10 -9.91 1.86
N TRP A 72 -2.82 -10.07 2.21
CA TRP A 72 -1.79 -10.49 1.24
C TRP A 72 -0.74 -11.39 1.87
N SER A 73 -0.11 -12.18 1.00
CA SER A 73 1.09 -12.95 1.30
C SER A 73 2.28 -12.27 0.66
N THR A 74 3.37 -12.12 1.39
CA THR A 74 4.56 -11.40 0.96
C THR A 74 5.68 -12.35 0.53
N THR A 75 6.32 -12.05 -0.59
CA THR A 75 7.61 -12.63 -0.99
C THR A 75 8.65 -11.51 -0.90
N LEU A 76 9.66 -11.70 -0.04
CA LEU A 76 10.75 -10.75 0.16
C LEU A 76 11.96 -11.14 -0.70
N ARG A 77 12.53 -10.17 -1.42
CA ARG A 77 13.75 -10.34 -2.23
C ARG A 77 14.71 -9.17 -2.02
N THR A 78 16.00 -9.49 -2.12
CA THR A 78 17.10 -8.51 -2.10
C THR A 78 17.85 -8.50 -3.44
N ASP A 79 17.18 -8.98 -4.47
CA ASP A 79 17.62 -9.04 -5.87
C ASP A 79 16.45 -8.81 -6.81
N SER A 80 16.74 -8.56 -8.07
CA SER A 80 15.76 -8.28 -9.13
C SER A 80 15.45 -9.49 -10.04
N GLU A 81 15.89 -10.70 -9.70
CA GLU A 81 15.74 -11.89 -10.56
C GLU A 81 14.26 -12.22 -10.86
N ALA A 82 13.36 -12.03 -9.88
CA ALA A 82 11.94 -12.31 -10.05
C ALA A 82 11.20 -11.30 -10.95
N LEU A 83 11.84 -10.18 -11.35
CA LEU A 83 11.25 -9.13 -12.19
C LEU A 83 11.25 -9.51 -13.67
N THR A 84 10.65 -10.64 -13.99
CA THR A 84 10.49 -11.17 -15.36
C THR A 84 9.18 -11.94 -15.48
N LYS A 85 8.64 -12.04 -16.69
CA LYS A 85 7.51 -12.93 -17.04
C LYS A 85 7.97 -14.31 -17.51
N LYS A 86 9.28 -14.51 -17.71
CA LYS A 86 9.83 -15.81 -18.07
C LYS A 86 9.69 -16.78 -16.90
N LYS A 87 9.40 -18.03 -17.21
CA LYS A 87 9.45 -19.09 -16.21
C LYS A 87 10.91 -19.24 -15.74
N LEU A 88 11.12 -19.09 -14.45
CA LEU A 88 12.41 -19.29 -13.81
C LEU A 88 12.63 -20.79 -13.53
N GLU A 89 13.90 -21.18 -13.41
CA GLU A 89 14.25 -22.53 -12.99
C GLU A 89 13.86 -22.76 -11.52
N TYR A 90 13.82 -24.01 -11.10
CA TYR A 90 13.61 -24.42 -9.71
C TYR A 90 12.29 -23.95 -9.08
N ASN A 91 11.22 -23.79 -9.88
CA ASN A 91 9.90 -23.38 -9.40
C ASN A 91 9.86 -22.00 -8.69
N ALA A 92 10.84 -21.15 -8.95
CA ALA A 92 10.86 -19.80 -8.43
C ALA A 92 9.69 -18.99 -9.01
N LYS A 93 9.08 -18.14 -8.16
CA LYS A 93 8.02 -17.20 -8.59
C LYS A 93 8.61 -16.13 -9.51
N ASN A 94 7.78 -15.63 -10.43
CA ASN A 94 8.08 -14.51 -11.31
C ASN A 94 6.93 -13.49 -11.30
N LEU A 95 6.98 -12.46 -12.14
CA LEU A 95 5.95 -11.38 -12.15
C LEU A 95 4.52 -11.91 -12.36
N ASN A 96 4.31 -13.06 -13.02
CA ASN A 96 2.97 -13.59 -13.22
C ASN A 96 2.30 -14.06 -11.91
N ASP A 97 3.10 -14.40 -10.90
CA ASP A 97 2.62 -14.91 -9.62
C ASP A 97 2.24 -13.81 -8.61
N PHE A 98 2.42 -12.53 -8.96
CA PHE A 98 2.19 -11.42 -8.04
C PHE A 98 1.06 -10.50 -8.53
N ASP A 99 0.32 -9.92 -7.59
CA ASP A 99 -0.69 -8.88 -7.83
C ASP A 99 -0.09 -7.47 -7.80
N ALA A 100 0.98 -7.29 -7.02
CA ALA A 100 1.71 -6.02 -6.93
C ALA A 100 3.19 -6.23 -6.62
N VAL A 101 3.99 -5.19 -6.94
CA VAL A 101 5.41 -5.10 -6.61
C VAL A 101 5.65 -3.86 -5.77
N LEU A 102 6.38 -4.00 -4.66
CA LEU A 102 6.83 -2.89 -3.83
C LEU A 102 8.34 -2.76 -3.89
N PHE A 103 8.82 -1.55 -4.18
CA PHE A 103 10.22 -1.19 -4.16
C PHE A 103 10.55 -0.29 -2.97
N PHE A 104 11.49 -0.72 -2.17
CA PHE A 104 12.33 0.12 -1.34
C PHE A 104 13.77 -0.12 -1.82
N THR A 105 14.09 0.41 -2.97
CA THR A 105 15.30 0.11 -3.73
C THR A 105 16.05 1.38 -4.05
N GLY A 106 17.30 1.29 -4.46
CA GLY A 106 18.08 2.46 -4.87
C GLY A 106 19.16 2.09 -5.88
N GLY A 107 19.44 3.01 -6.79
CA GLY A 107 20.46 2.85 -7.83
C GLY A 107 20.01 2.04 -9.04
N ASP A 108 20.96 1.64 -9.88
CA ASP A 108 20.67 0.87 -11.09
C ASP A 108 20.73 -0.63 -10.77
N LEU A 109 19.54 -1.24 -10.63
CA LEU A 109 19.41 -2.67 -10.36
C LEU A 109 19.84 -3.47 -11.58
N GLU A 110 20.39 -4.66 -11.34
CA GLU A 110 20.89 -5.55 -12.40
C GLU A 110 19.75 -6.24 -13.16
N MET A 111 19.06 -5.48 -14.02
CA MET A 111 18.00 -5.99 -14.89
C MET A 111 18.38 -5.92 -16.35
N ASP A 112 18.21 -7.03 -17.05
CA ASP A 112 18.37 -7.06 -18.51
C ASP A 112 17.21 -6.33 -19.23
N ALA A 113 17.34 -6.14 -20.54
CA ALA A 113 16.33 -5.43 -21.33
C ALA A 113 14.96 -6.14 -21.32
N GLN A 114 14.94 -7.48 -21.23
CA GLN A 114 13.71 -8.25 -21.17
C GLN A 114 13.03 -8.09 -19.81
N GLN A 115 13.79 -8.13 -18.72
CA GLN A 115 13.26 -7.89 -17.38
C GLN A 115 12.66 -6.48 -17.27
N LYS A 116 13.35 -5.48 -17.81
CA LYS A 116 12.83 -4.09 -17.86
C LYS A 116 11.52 -4.01 -18.64
N ALA A 117 11.43 -4.66 -19.80
CA ALA A 117 10.19 -4.72 -20.60
C ALA A 117 9.07 -5.47 -19.86
N ASP A 118 9.38 -6.62 -19.28
CA ASP A 118 8.43 -7.44 -18.53
C ASP A 118 7.87 -6.69 -17.32
N PHE A 119 8.75 -5.98 -16.57
CA PHE A 119 8.36 -5.21 -15.41
C PHE A 119 7.39 -4.08 -15.78
N ILE A 120 7.74 -3.24 -16.75
CA ILE A 120 6.85 -2.14 -17.19
C ILE A 120 5.53 -2.68 -17.73
N SER A 121 5.55 -3.70 -18.59
CA SER A 121 4.32 -4.27 -19.14
C SER A 121 3.44 -4.97 -18.09
N SER A 122 4.05 -5.51 -17.03
CA SER A 122 3.29 -6.11 -15.93
C SER A 122 2.42 -5.07 -15.19
N ILE A 123 2.92 -3.85 -15.05
CA ILE A 123 2.15 -2.75 -14.45
C ILE A 123 1.21 -2.13 -15.48
N HIS A 124 1.74 -1.72 -16.64
CA HIS A 124 1.00 -0.95 -17.64
C HIS A 124 -0.10 -1.78 -18.32
N ASP A 125 0.22 -2.97 -18.80
CA ASP A 125 -0.66 -3.77 -19.66
C ASP A 125 -1.45 -4.81 -18.87
N ASP A 126 -0.80 -5.50 -17.92
CA ASP A 126 -1.45 -6.53 -17.12
C ASP A 126 -2.21 -5.95 -15.93
N GLY A 127 -1.95 -4.68 -15.57
CA GLY A 127 -2.70 -3.96 -14.54
C GLY A 127 -2.30 -4.30 -13.11
N LYS A 128 -1.08 -4.81 -12.90
CA LYS A 128 -0.55 -5.05 -11.56
C LYS A 128 -0.30 -3.74 -10.81
N GLY A 129 -0.23 -3.83 -9.46
CA GLY A 129 0.10 -2.69 -8.61
C GLY A 129 1.60 -2.42 -8.55
N PHE A 130 1.97 -1.15 -8.36
CA PHE A 130 3.33 -0.76 -8.00
C PHE A 130 3.32 0.20 -6.81
N ILE A 131 4.18 -0.04 -5.85
CA ILE A 131 4.40 0.84 -4.70
C ILE A 131 5.88 1.20 -4.65
N GLY A 132 6.21 2.48 -4.75
CA GLY A 132 7.54 3.00 -4.51
C GLY A 132 7.65 3.65 -3.14
N VAL A 133 8.66 3.27 -2.38
CA VAL A 133 8.96 3.84 -1.06
C VAL A 133 10.30 4.53 -1.12
N HIS A 134 10.35 5.77 -0.68
CA HIS A 134 11.54 6.59 -0.45
C HIS A 134 12.55 6.48 -1.61
N SER A 135 13.64 5.75 -1.42
CA SER A 135 14.72 5.58 -2.41
C SER A 135 14.31 4.88 -3.71
N ALA A 136 13.08 4.37 -3.81
CA ALA A 136 12.56 3.93 -5.11
C ALA A 136 12.63 5.04 -6.17
N ALA A 137 12.60 6.33 -5.79
CA ALA A 137 12.79 7.44 -6.72
C ALA A 137 14.25 7.65 -7.16
N ILE A 138 15.22 7.02 -6.50
CA ILE A 138 16.64 7.01 -6.90
C ILE A 138 16.93 5.80 -7.81
N THR A 139 15.99 4.86 -7.94
CA THR A 139 16.15 3.68 -8.78
C THR A 139 16.01 4.07 -10.25
N PHE A 140 16.89 3.54 -11.09
CA PHE A 140 16.83 3.68 -12.56
C PHE A 140 16.68 5.13 -13.06
N VAL A 141 17.42 6.06 -12.49
CA VAL A 141 17.28 7.51 -12.76
C VAL A 141 17.47 7.91 -14.23
N ASP A 142 18.04 7.03 -15.05
CA ASP A 142 18.28 7.22 -16.49
C ASP A 142 17.34 6.35 -17.36
N TRP A 143 16.32 5.71 -16.76
CA TRP A 143 15.34 4.92 -17.50
C TRP A 143 13.97 5.63 -17.57
N PRO A 144 13.67 6.34 -18.72
CA PRO A 144 12.49 7.20 -18.82
C PRO A 144 11.15 6.49 -18.52
N ALA A 145 10.99 5.23 -18.95
CA ALA A 145 9.75 4.48 -18.70
C ALA A 145 9.50 4.23 -17.20
N TYR A 146 10.57 4.03 -16.41
CA TYR A 146 10.45 3.90 -14.97
C TYR A 146 10.05 5.23 -14.32
N GLY A 147 10.69 6.34 -14.73
CA GLY A 147 10.33 7.67 -14.22
C GLY A 147 8.91 8.09 -14.54
N ASP A 148 8.43 7.77 -15.76
CA ASP A 148 7.03 8.04 -16.12
C ASP A 148 6.06 7.15 -15.30
N MET A 149 6.43 5.90 -15.03
CA MET A 149 5.66 5.00 -14.19
C MET A 149 5.57 5.51 -12.75
N ILE A 150 6.71 5.76 -12.08
CA ILE A 150 6.72 6.19 -10.68
C ILE A 150 6.23 7.62 -10.47
N GLY A 151 6.37 8.49 -11.49
CA GLY A 151 5.86 9.87 -11.49
C GLY A 151 6.91 10.95 -11.28
N GLY A 152 8.18 10.61 -11.15
CA GLY A 152 9.31 11.51 -11.00
C GLY A 152 10.54 10.80 -10.46
N TYR A 153 11.68 11.45 -10.54
CA TYR A 153 12.93 10.97 -9.97
C TYR A 153 13.40 11.86 -8.84
N TYR A 154 14.19 11.31 -7.96
CA TYR A 154 15.01 12.08 -7.02
C TYR A 154 15.83 13.13 -7.78
N ASP A 155 15.81 14.33 -7.26
CA ASP A 155 16.67 15.44 -7.65
C ASP A 155 17.63 15.79 -6.50
N GLU A 156 17.09 16.05 -5.32
CA GLU A 156 17.85 16.45 -4.14
C GLU A 156 17.01 16.21 -2.86
N HIS A 157 17.65 16.22 -1.69
CA HIS A 157 17.04 16.28 -0.37
C HIS A 157 17.49 17.55 0.37
N PRO A 158 16.95 18.73 0.01
CA PRO A 158 17.52 20.03 0.40
C PRO A 158 17.68 20.22 1.90
N TRP A 159 16.84 19.56 2.68
CA TRP A 159 16.81 19.71 4.15
C TRP A 159 17.37 18.50 4.90
N LEU A 160 17.92 17.49 4.18
CA LEU A 160 18.39 16.22 4.75
C LEU A 160 17.27 15.57 5.58
N THR A 161 17.63 14.87 6.67
CA THR A 161 16.66 14.38 7.67
C THR A 161 16.26 15.51 8.61
N PHE A 162 15.00 15.93 8.56
CA PHE A 162 14.49 17.10 9.28
C PHE A 162 13.07 16.87 9.82
N ASP A 163 12.60 17.77 10.63
CA ASP A 163 11.20 17.79 11.09
C ASP A 163 10.33 18.38 9.97
N ALA A 164 9.89 17.48 9.07
CA ALA A 164 9.19 17.83 7.85
C ALA A 164 7.76 18.31 8.15
N PRO A 165 7.41 19.56 7.82
CA PRO A 165 6.04 20.06 7.95
C PRO A 165 5.21 19.58 6.77
N ILE A 166 4.31 18.64 7.01
CA ILE A 166 3.51 17.97 5.98
C ILE A 166 2.06 18.44 6.03
N ILE A 167 1.46 18.61 4.85
CA ILE A 167 0.04 18.88 4.64
C ILE A 167 -0.58 17.67 3.94
N VAL A 168 -1.70 17.18 4.47
CA VAL A 168 -2.55 16.19 3.80
C VAL A 168 -3.47 16.93 2.83
N GLU A 169 -3.24 16.76 1.53
CA GLU A 169 -4.06 17.39 0.49
C GLU A 169 -5.33 16.61 0.18
N ASP A 170 -5.26 15.29 0.28
CA ASP A 170 -6.40 14.43 -0.01
C ASP A 170 -6.74 13.49 1.16
N PRO A 171 -7.48 13.99 2.15
CA PRO A 171 -7.90 13.17 3.27
C PRO A 171 -8.94 12.10 2.89
N SER A 172 -9.47 12.13 1.67
CA SER A 172 -10.42 11.11 1.19
C SER A 172 -9.75 9.85 0.66
N PHE A 173 -8.45 9.92 0.32
CA PHE A 173 -7.73 8.75 -0.14
C PHE A 173 -7.50 7.77 1.02
N PRO A 174 -7.67 6.44 0.81
CA PRO A 174 -7.45 5.44 1.85
C PRO A 174 -6.05 5.57 2.48
N GLY A 175 -6.00 5.55 3.80
CA GLY A 175 -4.75 5.68 4.54
C GLY A 175 -4.29 7.12 4.79
N MET A 176 -5.14 8.13 4.47
CA MET A 176 -4.85 9.53 4.78
C MET A 176 -5.64 10.05 5.99
N GLN A 177 -6.74 9.37 6.35
CA GLN A 177 -7.69 9.82 7.37
C GLN A 177 -7.12 9.87 8.79
N GLN A 178 -6.11 9.06 9.09
CA GLN A 178 -5.49 9.01 10.43
C GLN A 178 -4.52 10.17 10.67
N PHE A 179 -4.12 10.89 9.63
CA PHE A 179 -3.25 12.05 9.79
C PHE A 179 -4.08 13.33 10.00
N PRO A 180 -3.65 14.24 10.90
CA PRO A 180 -4.18 15.60 10.91
C PRO A 180 -3.94 16.29 9.56
N HIS A 181 -4.77 17.29 9.23
CA HIS A 181 -4.58 18.06 7.99
C HIS A 181 -3.15 18.61 7.83
N SER A 182 -2.50 19.00 8.95
CA SER A 182 -1.09 19.41 8.97
C SER A 182 -0.40 18.79 10.18
N PHE A 183 0.74 18.18 9.96
CA PHE A 183 1.54 17.55 11.01
C PHE A 183 3.04 17.69 10.72
N VAL A 184 3.86 17.32 11.70
CA VAL A 184 5.31 17.27 11.56
C VAL A 184 5.77 15.82 11.73
N LEU A 185 6.61 15.37 10.82
CA LEU A 185 7.26 14.06 10.90
C LEU A 185 8.76 14.24 10.63
N ARG A 186 9.59 13.71 11.52
CA ARG A 186 11.02 13.65 11.26
C ARG A 186 11.30 12.57 10.22
N ASP A 187 11.68 13.00 9.01
CA ASP A 187 12.03 12.10 7.91
C ASP A 187 12.90 12.84 6.87
N GLU A 188 13.34 12.15 5.83
CA GLU A 188 14.01 12.73 4.68
C GLU A 188 13.05 12.83 3.50
N ILE A 189 12.82 14.04 3.02
CA ILE A 189 11.88 14.28 1.93
C ILE A 189 12.64 14.73 0.69
N TYR A 190 12.33 14.09 -0.44
CA TYR A 190 12.95 14.37 -1.73
C TYR A 190 12.26 15.51 -2.46
N GLN A 191 13.07 16.35 -3.07
CA GLN A 191 12.69 17.17 -4.20
C GLN A 191 12.79 16.31 -5.46
N MET A 192 11.81 16.44 -6.35
CA MET A 192 11.70 15.60 -7.54
C MET A 192 12.01 16.35 -8.82
N ARG A 193 12.75 15.71 -9.74
CA ARG A 193 12.88 16.12 -11.15
C ARG A 193 11.96 15.29 -12.03
N ASN A 194 11.60 15.80 -13.19
CA ASN A 194 10.66 15.17 -14.15
C ASN A 194 9.28 14.83 -13.53
N TYR A 195 8.95 15.48 -12.44
CA TYR A 195 7.65 15.39 -11.77
C TYR A 195 6.69 16.44 -12.33
N SER A 196 5.43 16.04 -12.53
CA SER A 196 4.33 16.94 -12.89
C SER A 196 3.09 16.59 -12.09
N ARG A 197 2.53 17.57 -11.41
CA ARG A 197 1.27 17.44 -10.67
C ARG A 197 0.10 17.01 -11.57
N ASP A 198 0.11 17.40 -12.84
CA ASP A 198 -0.96 17.04 -13.79
C ASP A 198 -1.00 15.54 -14.11
N LYS A 199 0.07 14.82 -13.79
CA LYS A 199 0.19 13.37 -14.02
C LYS A 199 -0.09 12.50 -12.80
N VAL A 200 -0.27 13.12 -11.62
CA VAL A 200 -0.44 12.39 -10.35
C VAL A 200 -1.53 13.02 -9.48
N ARG A 201 -2.11 12.23 -8.60
CA ARG A 201 -2.95 12.71 -7.50
C ARG A 201 -2.05 12.87 -6.28
N VAL A 202 -1.73 14.10 -5.91
CA VAL A 202 -0.97 14.38 -4.68
C VAL A 202 -1.85 14.12 -3.46
N LEU A 203 -1.33 13.36 -2.52
CA LEU A 203 -1.98 12.99 -1.27
C LEU A 203 -1.41 13.77 -0.09
N MET A 204 -0.08 13.96 -0.11
CA MET A 204 0.65 14.76 0.89
C MET A 204 1.70 15.62 0.19
N ARG A 205 1.93 16.81 0.71
CA ARG A 205 3.01 17.72 0.29
C ARG A 205 3.68 18.41 1.47
N LEU A 206 4.86 18.99 1.25
CA LEU A 206 5.49 19.86 2.24
C LEU A 206 4.76 21.20 2.36
N ASN A 207 4.72 21.73 3.58
CA ASN A 207 4.31 23.11 3.83
C ASN A 207 5.52 24.03 3.63
N VAL A 208 5.68 24.53 2.42
CA VAL A 208 6.84 25.38 2.04
C VAL A 208 6.94 26.68 2.84
N SER A 209 5.83 27.16 3.44
CA SER A 209 5.85 28.37 4.29
C SER A 209 6.64 28.19 5.59
N LYS A 210 6.94 26.94 5.95
CA LYS A 210 7.71 26.57 7.14
C LYS A 210 9.11 26.07 6.84
N LEU A 211 9.59 26.25 5.60
CA LEU A 211 10.88 25.74 5.13
C LEU A 211 11.81 26.87 4.73
N ASP A 212 13.13 26.62 4.85
CA ASP A 212 14.13 27.49 4.26
C ASP A 212 14.20 27.24 2.73
N MET A 213 13.43 28.05 2.00
CA MET A 213 13.42 28.03 0.54
C MET A 213 14.64 28.73 -0.11
N LYS A 214 15.54 29.34 0.69
CA LYS A 214 16.79 29.92 0.21
C LYS A 214 17.95 28.93 0.25
N ASN A 215 17.74 27.73 0.78
CA ASN A 215 18.74 26.68 0.74
C ASN A 215 19.17 26.44 -0.72
N LYS A 216 20.49 26.45 -0.96
CA LYS A 216 21.06 26.32 -2.31
C LYS A 216 20.70 25.03 -3.05
N ASN A 217 20.31 24.01 -2.31
CA ASN A 217 19.90 22.72 -2.85
C ASN A 217 18.39 22.69 -3.21
N VAL A 218 17.65 23.77 -2.98
CA VAL A 218 16.28 23.92 -3.45
C VAL A 218 16.31 24.34 -4.92
N HIS A 219 15.95 23.44 -5.82
CA HIS A 219 15.94 23.70 -7.27
C HIS A 219 14.53 24.01 -7.79
N ARG A 220 13.48 23.54 -7.08
CA ARG A 220 12.09 23.80 -7.48
C ARG A 220 11.66 25.19 -7.05
N THR A 221 11.07 25.92 -8.00
CA THR A 221 10.60 27.30 -7.80
C THR A 221 9.08 27.43 -7.77
N ASP A 222 8.35 26.35 -8.08
CA ASP A 222 6.90 26.30 -8.15
C ASP A 222 6.21 26.09 -6.79
N GLY A 223 6.97 25.80 -5.74
CA GLY A 223 6.46 25.53 -4.39
C GLY A 223 5.75 24.19 -4.24
N ASP A 224 5.79 23.33 -5.26
CA ASP A 224 5.13 22.02 -5.26
C ASP A 224 6.10 20.90 -4.88
N PHE A 225 6.18 20.61 -3.60
CA PHE A 225 7.00 19.53 -3.05
C PHE A 225 6.10 18.38 -2.61
N ALA A 226 5.66 17.56 -3.57
CA ALA A 226 4.85 16.39 -3.28
C ALA A 226 5.65 15.35 -2.47
N VAL A 227 5.05 14.86 -1.39
CA VAL A 227 5.61 13.85 -0.49
C VAL A 227 5.07 12.47 -0.84
N THR A 228 3.77 12.40 -1.14
CA THR A 228 3.07 11.16 -1.42
C THR A 228 2.05 11.38 -2.53
N TRP A 229 1.99 10.45 -3.48
CA TRP A 229 1.01 10.51 -4.57
C TRP A 229 0.56 9.14 -5.04
N ALA A 230 -0.54 9.14 -5.78
CA ALA A 230 -1.09 7.98 -6.48
C ALA A 230 -1.44 8.35 -7.93
N LYS A 231 -1.37 7.39 -8.84
CA LYS A 231 -1.75 7.57 -10.25
C LYS A 231 -2.15 6.26 -10.91
N MET A 232 -2.83 6.36 -12.03
CA MET A 232 -2.92 5.25 -12.99
C MET A 232 -1.70 5.26 -13.90
N TYR A 233 -1.21 4.07 -14.25
CA TYR A 233 -0.20 3.87 -15.29
C TYR A 233 -0.68 2.75 -16.22
N GLY A 234 -1.23 3.12 -17.37
CA GLY A 234 -1.99 2.18 -18.19
C GLY A 234 -3.15 1.57 -17.38
N LYS A 235 -3.19 0.25 -17.28
CA LYS A 235 -4.14 -0.46 -16.43
C LYS A 235 -3.70 -0.55 -14.97
N GLY A 236 -2.42 -0.31 -14.65
CA GLY A 236 -1.85 -0.46 -13.32
C GLY A 236 -2.16 0.70 -12.39
N ARG A 237 -2.01 0.45 -11.08
CA ARG A 237 -2.12 1.45 -10.01
C ARG A 237 -0.76 1.66 -9.39
N VAL A 238 -0.31 2.90 -9.36
CA VAL A 238 1.01 3.29 -8.87
C VAL A 238 0.87 4.22 -7.67
N TYR A 239 1.52 3.86 -6.59
CA TYR A 239 1.63 4.67 -5.38
C TYR A 239 3.10 4.97 -5.09
N TYR A 240 3.40 6.19 -4.67
CA TYR A 240 4.73 6.55 -4.21
C TYR A 240 4.65 7.38 -2.93
N THR A 241 5.61 7.18 -2.03
CA THR A 241 5.84 8.05 -0.88
C THR A 241 7.33 8.29 -0.68
N SER A 242 7.71 9.55 -0.42
CA SER A 242 9.06 9.93 -0.01
C SER A 242 9.35 9.59 1.46
N LEU A 243 8.32 9.26 2.24
CA LEU A 243 8.47 8.85 3.64
C LEU A 243 9.11 7.46 3.75
N GLY A 244 9.80 7.23 4.85
CA GLY A 244 10.33 5.92 5.21
C GLY A 244 11.85 5.84 5.38
N HIS A 245 12.60 6.96 5.26
CA HIS A 245 14.04 7.02 5.51
C HIS A 245 14.37 6.69 6.96
N VAL A 246 13.63 7.28 7.90
CA VAL A 246 13.88 7.10 9.33
C VAL A 246 13.30 5.76 9.79
N ASP A 247 14.17 4.87 10.24
CA ASP A 247 13.86 3.50 10.66
C ASP A 247 12.70 3.45 11.67
N ALA A 248 12.75 4.26 12.72
CA ALA A 248 11.72 4.32 13.76
C ALA A 248 10.32 4.75 13.26
N ASN A 249 10.20 5.31 12.05
CA ASN A 249 8.90 5.65 11.49
C ASN A 249 8.11 4.40 11.10
N TRP A 250 8.77 3.27 10.83
CA TRP A 250 8.11 2.00 10.51
C TRP A 250 7.36 1.37 11.69
N ASP A 251 7.64 1.83 12.92
CA ASP A 251 6.88 1.46 14.13
C ASP A 251 5.63 2.34 14.36
N LYS A 252 5.49 3.44 13.62
CA LYS A 252 4.34 4.35 13.80
C LYS A 252 3.07 3.75 13.20
N PRO A 253 1.98 3.64 13.98
CA PRO A 253 0.72 3.08 13.50
C PRO A 253 0.17 3.81 12.27
N GLU A 254 0.36 5.14 12.21
CA GLU A 254 -0.12 5.97 11.09
C GLU A 254 0.60 5.62 9.78
N LEU A 255 1.94 5.40 9.82
CA LEU A 255 2.71 4.99 8.65
C LEU A 255 2.34 3.56 8.22
N GLN A 256 2.21 2.64 9.17
CA GLN A 256 1.79 1.26 8.91
C GLN A 256 0.41 1.20 8.27
N GLN A 257 -0.55 2.00 8.77
CA GLN A 257 -1.88 2.10 8.18
C GLN A 257 -1.82 2.71 6.76
N MET A 258 -1.03 3.75 6.55
CA MET A 258 -0.84 4.38 5.24
C MET A 258 -0.31 3.35 4.22
N ILE A 259 0.72 2.60 4.56
CA ILE A 259 1.30 1.57 3.68
C ILE A 259 0.31 0.42 3.46
N THR A 260 -0.41 0.00 4.50
CA THR A 260 -1.47 -1.03 4.36
C THR A 260 -2.52 -0.61 3.34
N GLU A 261 -3.03 0.61 3.42
CA GLU A 261 -4.04 1.12 2.50
C GLU A 261 -3.48 1.36 1.08
N ALA A 262 -2.21 1.77 0.96
CA ALA A 262 -1.52 1.87 -0.32
C ALA A 262 -1.43 0.50 -1.01
N ILE A 263 -1.05 -0.55 -0.28
CA ILE A 263 -1.00 -1.93 -0.78
C ILE A 263 -2.41 -2.40 -1.19
N LYS A 264 -3.42 -2.19 -0.34
CA LYS A 264 -4.81 -2.52 -0.65
C LYS A 264 -5.29 -1.83 -1.92
N TRP A 265 -5.04 -0.54 -2.05
CA TRP A 265 -5.46 0.21 -3.22
C TRP A 265 -4.76 -0.27 -4.50
N THR A 266 -3.45 -0.49 -4.47
CA THR A 266 -2.68 -0.97 -5.64
C THR A 266 -3.10 -2.37 -6.07
N MET A 267 -3.48 -3.24 -5.12
CA MET A 267 -4.00 -4.59 -5.37
C MET A 267 -5.51 -4.64 -5.66
N ARG A 268 -6.20 -3.49 -5.79
CA ARG A 268 -7.65 -3.38 -6.06
C ARG A 268 -8.55 -3.94 -4.96
N LEU A 269 -8.07 -3.98 -3.73
CA LEU A 269 -8.87 -4.32 -2.54
C LEU A 269 -9.64 -3.10 -2.01
N SER A 270 -9.30 -1.90 -2.45
CA SER A 270 -10.03 -0.65 -2.22
C SER A 270 -10.02 0.22 -3.48
N ASN A 271 -10.85 1.27 -3.53
CA ASN A 271 -10.91 2.21 -4.64
C ASN A 271 -10.75 3.64 -4.14
N ALA A 272 -10.15 4.49 -4.99
CA ALA A 272 -10.06 5.93 -4.79
C ALA A 272 -9.99 6.63 -6.14
N ASP A 273 -10.42 7.89 -6.18
CA ASP A 273 -10.20 8.78 -7.31
C ASP A 273 -8.74 9.27 -7.29
N VAL A 274 -8.05 9.09 -8.40
CA VAL A 274 -6.67 9.56 -8.60
C VAL A 274 -6.55 10.57 -9.73
N THR A 275 -7.65 11.21 -10.09
CA THR A 275 -7.64 12.36 -10.98
C THR A 275 -6.76 13.46 -10.40
N SER A 276 -5.81 13.97 -11.19
CA SER A 276 -4.90 15.04 -10.76
C SER A 276 -5.68 16.29 -10.32
N ARG A 277 -5.12 17.04 -9.38
CA ARG A 277 -5.68 18.32 -8.92
C ARG A 277 -4.61 19.40 -8.95
N PRO A 278 -4.97 20.64 -9.32
CA PRO A 278 -4.04 21.76 -9.24
C PRO A 278 -3.57 22.00 -7.80
N LEU A 279 -2.43 22.66 -7.64
CA LEU A 279 -1.96 23.09 -6.33
C LEU A 279 -3.01 24.03 -5.71
N PRO A 280 -3.43 23.83 -4.45
CA PRO A 280 -4.40 24.71 -3.79
C PRO A 280 -3.91 26.16 -3.73
N ARG A 281 -4.71 27.11 -4.24
CA ARG A 281 -4.31 28.54 -4.35
C ARG A 281 -4.37 29.33 -3.04
N ASN A 282 -5.00 28.80 -2.00
CA ASN A 282 -5.33 29.51 -0.76
C ASN A 282 -4.32 29.27 0.38
N GLU A 283 -3.20 28.64 0.09
CA GLU A 283 -2.08 28.58 1.03
C GLU A 283 -1.24 29.86 0.88
N PRO A 284 -0.62 30.41 1.95
CA PRO A 284 0.14 31.64 1.86
C PRO A 284 1.23 31.52 0.79
N PHE A 285 1.03 32.33 -0.28
CA PHE A 285 1.91 32.39 -1.44
C PHE A 285 3.27 32.95 -1.01
N TYR A 286 4.34 32.27 -1.35
CA TYR A 286 5.69 32.79 -1.15
C TYR A 286 5.92 33.95 -2.14
N PRO A 287 6.25 35.17 -1.67
CA PRO A 287 6.60 36.26 -2.58
C PRO A 287 7.95 35.91 -3.24
N GLY A 288 7.92 35.49 -4.47
CA GLY A 288 9.08 35.07 -5.26
C GLY A 288 8.74 34.09 -6.41
N CYS A 289 7.63 33.39 -6.33
CA CYS A 289 7.10 32.59 -7.46
C CYS A 289 6.29 33.50 -8.39
N SER A 290 6.92 34.02 -9.41
CA SER A 290 6.23 34.69 -10.53
C SER A 290 5.42 33.62 -11.27
N THR A 291 4.11 33.80 -11.32
CA THR A 291 3.26 33.09 -12.29
C THR A 291 3.64 33.58 -13.68
N ALA A 292 4.59 32.92 -14.36
CA ALA A 292 4.72 33.03 -15.79
C ALA A 292 3.40 32.50 -16.39
N ARG A 293 2.64 33.44 -17.01
CA ARG A 293 1.45 33.14 -17.80
C ARG A 293 1.84 32.48 -19.10
#